data_01b7b5d57889b97ce0a6cb49e283b53a
#
_entry.id   01b7b5d57889b97ce0a6cb49e283b53a
#
_cell.length_a   1.000
_cell.length_b   1.000
_cell.length_c   1.000
_cell.angle_alpha   90.00
_cell.angle_beta   90.00
_cell.angle_gamma   90.00
#
_symmetry.space_group_name_H-M   'P 1'
#
loop_
_entity.id
_entity.type
_entity.pdbx_description
1 polymer ?
#
loop_
_entity_poly.entity_id
_entity_poly.type
_entity_poly.pdbx_seq_one_letter_code
_entity_poly.pdbx_strand_id
1 'polypeptide(L)'
;MTIIHNLGFPRIGAQRELKFGLEAFWRGEASAEQLNILSTWLREQHWQLQSTLDYVPVGDFSLYDQVLDMSFTLGHLPERVQGLPGSELDQYFRVARGRSAGDSTGVAAGEMTKWFDTNYHYIVPEFTADTQFKLNPQRLVQQLTQARAQGVNPKPVIIGPVTYLALGKAKDESNKLALLERLLPVYAQLLDTLAAEGVEWVQVDEPILVTELDADWQHALNTAYHQLKSCKVKILLASYFGPLLDNKYLAANLPVAGLHVDATHDQGDVQQLIGLLPAHKVLSLGVISGRNIWKTDLSATLDWLEPLAERLGERLWLAPSCSLLHVPVDLDSEEKLDPEVKN
;
A
#
# COMPACT_ATOMS: atom_id res chain seq x y z
N MET A 1 -13.46 17.69 -13.90
CA MET A 1 -12.39 16.98 -14.64
C MET A 1 -12.12 15.69 -13.88
N THR A 2 -12.02 14.56 -14.58
CA THR A 2 -11.74 13.27 -13.94
C THR A 2 -10.31 13.23 -13.40
N ILE A 3 -10.13 12.81 -12.16
CA ILE A 3 -8.82 12.70 -11.50
C ILE A 3 -8.15 11.38 -11.93
N ILE A 4 -6.87 11.44 -12.25
CA ILE A 4 -6.05 10.28 -12.61
C ILE A 4 -4.95 10.10 -11.56
N HIS A 5 -4.82 8.89 -11.02
CA HIS A 5 -3.83 8.59 -9.99
C HIS A 5 -3.32 7.15 -10.08
N ASN A 6 -2.21 6.86 -9.37
CA ASN A 6 -1.72 5.51 -9.14
C ASN A 6 -1.96 5.06 -7.69
N LEU A 7 -1.97 3.73 -7.49
CA LEU A 7 -2.08 3.09 -6.16
C LEU A 7 -0.72 2.74 -5.58
N GLY A 8 0.32 2.69 -6.39
CA GLY A 8 1.70 2.36 -6.05
C GLY A 8 2.49 2.10 -7.32
N PHE A 9 3.83 2.11 -7.22
CA PHE A 9 4.74 2.01 -8.35
C PHE A 9 5.77 0.89 -8.13
N PRO A 10 6.34 0.27 -9.21
CA PRO A 10 7.38 -0.73 -9.08
C PRO A 10 8.61 -0.17 -8.36
N ARG A 11 9.02 -0.81 -7.24
CA ARG A 11 10.10 -0.31 -6.40
C ARG A 11 11.50 -0.70 -6.87
N ILE A 12 11.58 -1.76 -7.68
CA ILE A 12 12.86 -2.44 -7.96
C ILE A 12 13.81 -1.63 -8.84
N GLY A 13 13.29 -0.66 -9.62
CA GLY A 13 14.00 0.05 -10.68
C GLY A 13 13.98 -0.70 -12.01
N ALA A 14 14.12 0.03 -13.15
CA ALA A 14 14.03 -0.53 -14.49
C ALA A 14 15.11 -1.60 -14.76
N GLN A 15 16.29 -1.45 -14.18
CA GLN A 15 17.42 -2.40 -14.30
C GLN A 15 17.67 -3.15 -12.98
N ARG A 16 16.68 -3.21 -12.09
CA ARG A 16 16.77 -3.92 -10.81
C ARG A 16 17.78 -3.31 -9.84
N GLU A 17 17.98 -2.00 -9.90
CA GLU A 17 18.99 -1.26 -9.13
C GLU A 17 18.82 -1.47 -7.62
N LEU A 18 17.58 -1.45 -7.12
CA LEU A 18 17.32 -1.70 -5.70
C LEU A 18 17.80 -3.09 -5.26
N LYS A 19 17.59 -4.12 -6.09
CA LYS A 19 18.06 -5.48 -5.79
C LYS A 19 19.56 -5.51 -5.59
N PHE A 20 20.30 -4.96 -6.54
CA PHE A 20 21.78 -4.99 -6.49
C PHE A 20 22.30 -4.14 -5.33
N GLY A 21 21.69 -2.99 -5.06
CA GLY A 21 22.04 -2.13 -3.91
C GLY A 21 21.82 -2.83 -2.57
N LEU A 22 20.67 -3.51 -2.41
CA LEU A 22 20.39 -4.29 -1.20
C LEU A 22 21.37 -5.45 -1.02
N GLU A 23 21.67 -6.21 -2.08
CA GLU A 23 22.62 -7.31 -2.03
C GLU A 23 24.03 -6.83 -1.68
N ALA A 24 24.48 -5.69 -2.24
CA ALA A 24 25.77 -5.07 -1.91
C ALA A 24 25.81 -4.63 -0.44
N PHE A 25 24.73 -3.99 0.06
CA PHE A 25 24.62 -3.61 1.47
C PHE A 25 24.70 -4.84 2.38
N TRP A 26 23.96 -5.90 2.10
CA TRP A 26 23.95 -7.11 2.91
C TRP A 26 25.29 -7.86 2.92
N ARG A 27 26.11 -7.73 1.87
CA ARG A 27 27.48 -8.26 1.82
C ARG A 27 28.51 -7.35 2.47
N GLY A 28 28.10 -6.14 2.92
CA GLY A 28 29.02 -5.13 3.48
C GLY A 28 29.86 -4.40 2.42
N GLU A 29 29.48 -4.50 1.15
CA GLU A 29 30.13 -3.82 0.00
C GLU A 29 29.61 -2.38 -0.19
N ALA A 30 28.44 -2.08 0.34
CA ALA A 30 27.83 -0.76 0.33
C ALA A 30 27.44 -0.32 1.75
N SER A 31 27.57 0.98 2.04
CA SER A 31 27.13 1.57 3.31
C SER A 31 25.63 1.82 3.34
N ALA A 32 25.06 2.05 4.55
CA ALA A 32 23.68 2.49 4.73
C ALA A 32 23.41 3.83 4.02
N GLU A 33 24.40 4.72 3.99
CA GLU A 33 24.29 6.00 3.27
C GLU A 33 24.17 5.79 1.75
N GLN A 34 24.98 4.91 1.17
CA GLN A 34 24.90 4.56 -0.26
C GLN A 34 23.55 3.92 -0.62
N LEU A 35 23.03 3.04 0.24
CA LEU A 35 21.69 2.47 0.05
C LEU A 35 20.60 3.54 0.14
N ASN A 36 20.74 4.50 1.06
CA ASN A 36 19.79 5.62 1.17
C ASN A 36 19.83 6.55 -0.04
N ILE A 37 21.02 6.86 -0.58
CA ILE A 37 21.18 7.66 -1.81
C ILE A 37 20.51 6.94 -2.98
N LEU A 38 20.77 5.66 -3.18
CA LEU A 38 20.14 4.85 -4.24
C LEU A 38 18.61 4.85 -4.09
N SER A 39 18.11 4.63 -2.88
CA SER A 39 16.67 4.58 -2.61
C SER A 39 15.99 5.93 -2.87
N THR A 40 16.66 7.02 -2.52
CA THR A 40 16.17 8.38 -2.77
C THR A 40 16.11 8.65 -4.27
N TRP A 41 17.18 8.36 -4.98
CA TRP A 41 17.25 8.49 -6.43
C TRP A 41 16.14 7.69 -7.15
N LEU A 42 15.92 6.43 -6.76
CA LEU A 42 14.86 5.60 -7.33
C LEU A 42 13.48 6.22 -7.12
N ARG A 43 13.17 6.70 -5.90
CA ARG A 43 11.89 7.36 -5.63
C ARG A 43 11.70 8.62 -6.48
N GLU A 44 12.75 9.44 -6.62
CA GLU A 44 12.71 10.65 -7.45
C GLU A 44 12.43 10.31 -8.92
N GLN A 45 13.11 9.29 -9.47
CA GLN A 45 12.83 8.82 -10.83
C GLN A 45 11.39 8.31 -10.97
N HIS A 46 10.89 7.53 -10.01
CA HIS A 46 9.53 7.00 -10.04
C HIS A 46 8.48 8.11 -9.96
N TRP A 47 8.70 9.15 -9.14
CA TRP A 47 7.78 10.29 -9.06
C TRP A 47 7.81 11.13 -10.36
N GLN A 48 8.96 11.31 -10.96
CA GLN A 48 9.08 12.04 -12.25
C GLN A 48 8.34 11.31 -13.39
N LEU A 49 8.43 9.98 -13.45
CA LEU A 49 7.68 9.17 -14.43
C LEU A 49 6.16 9.31 -14.27
N GLN A 50 5.69 9.70 -13.09
CA GLN A 50 4.28 9.87 -12.76
C GLN A 50 3.85 11.35 -12.68
N SER A 51 4.69 12.29 -13.09
CA SER A 51 4.48 13.74 -12.91
C SER A 51 3.26 14.31 -13.64
N THR A 52 2.69 13.58 -14.58
CA THR A 52 1.44 13.95 -15.28
C THR A 52 0.16 13.53 -14.56
N LEU A 53 0.26 12.77 -13.48
CA LEU A 53 -0.89 12.34 -12.69
C LEU A 53 -1.33 13.43 -11.71
N ASP A 54 -2.62 13.50 -11.41
CA ASP A 54 -3.18 14.42 -10.43
C ASP A 54 -2.72 14.10 -9.00
N TYR A 55 -2.58 12.80 -8.68
CA TYR A 55 -2.02 12.31 -7.42
C TYR A 55 -1.00 11.21 -7.66
N VAL A 56 0.15 11.32 -7.00
CA VAL A 56 1.24 10.36 -7.08
C VAL A 56 1.39 9.62 -5.75
N PRO A 57 1.52 8.28 -5.72
CA PRO A 57 1.69 7.53 -4.49
C PRO A 57 3.02 7.86 -3.80
N VAL A 58 2.97 7.93 -2.47
CA VAL A 58 4.14 8.12 -1.59
C VAL A 58 4.01 7.19 -0.39
N GLY A 59 5.11 6.57 0.02
CA GLY A 59 5.10 5.56 1.08
C GLY A 59 4.94 4.13 0.58
N ASP A 60 4.69 3.95 -0.71
CA ASP A 60 4.60 2.68 -1.42
C ASP A 60 5.97 2.04 -1.74
N PHE A 61 7.05 2.83 -1.70
CA PHE A 61 8.41 2.34 -1.88
C PHE A 61 8.96 1.72 -0.61
N SER A 62 9.34 0.45 -0.66
CA SER A 62 9.91 -0.32 0.46
C SER A 62 11.30 -0.85 0.13
N LEU A 63 12.20 -0.90 1.11
CA LEU A 63 13.46 -1.62 0.97
C LEU A 63 13.25 -3.14 0.96
N TYR A 64 12.25 -3.64 1.69
CA TYR A 64 11.94 -5.06 1.75
C TYR A 64 10.49 -5.33 1.34
N ASP A 65 9.50 -4.96 2.17
CA ASP A 65 8.08 -5.03 1.85
C ASP A 65 7.25 -3.97 2.59
N GLN A 66 6.06 -3.69 2.06
CA GLN A 66 5.17 -2.63 2.55
C GLN A 66 4.54 -2.94 3.93
N VAL A 67 4.37 -4.22 4.28
CA VAL A 67 3.82 -4.63 5.58
C VAL A 67 4.85 -4.43 6.68
N LEU A 68 6.11 -4.76 6.39
CA LEU A 68 7.22 -4.47 7.29
C LEU A 68 7.38 -2.95 7.48
N ASP A 69 7.25 -2.17 6.42
CA ASP A 69 7.27 -0.72 6.48
C ASP A 69 6.16 -0.16 7.37
N MET A 70 4.96 -0.74 7.26
CA MET A 70 3.84 -0.35 8.13
C MET A 70 4.10 -0.74 9.57
N SER A 71 4.70 -1.92 9.83
CA SER A 71 5.10 -2.33 11.19
C SER A 71 6.04 -1.30 11.82
N PHE A 72 7.03 -0.81 11.08
CA PHE A 72 7.96 0.23 11.56
C PHE A 72 7.27 1.58 11.76
N THR A 73 6.34 1.95 10.89
CA THR A 73 5.52 3.16 11.04
C THR A 73 4.64 3.10 12.29
N LEU A 74 4.13 1.91 12.63
CA LEU A 74 3.35 1.67 13.84
C LEU A 74 4.22 1.40 15.09
N GLY A 75 5.55 1.43 14.95
CA GLY A 75 6.49 1.12 16.05
C GLY A 75 6.35 -0.30 16.59
N HIS A 76 5.86 -1.21 15.78
CA HIS A 76 5.64 -2.61 16.12
C HIS A 76 6.84 -3.46 15.74
N LEU A 77 7.64 -3.84 16.73
CA LEU A 77 8.80 -4.73 16.57
C LEU A 77 8.53 -6.05 17.29
N PRO A 78 8.77 -7.21 16.64
CA PRO A 78 8.67 -8.50 17.30
C PRO A 78 9.70 -8.63 18.44
N GLU A 79 9.34 -9.36 19.52
CA GLU A 79 10.16 -9.50 20.73
C GLU A 79 11.58 -9.96 20.44
N ARG A 80 11.77 -10.85 19.45
CA ARG A 80 13.07 -11.41 19.08
C ARG A 80 14.11 -10.38 18.61
N VAL A 81 13.70 -9.16 18.27
CA VAL A 81 14.59 -8.06 17.85
C VAL A 81 14.60 -6.88 18.81
N GLN A 82 13.70 -6.87 19.81
CA GLN A 82 13.66 -5.80 20.80
C GLN A 82 14.95 -5.76 21.63
N GLY A 83 15.45 -4.54 21.89
CA GLY A 83 16.66 -4.33 22.70
C GLY A 83 17.98 -4.70 22.00
N LEU A 84 17.96 -5.18 20.76
CA LEU A 84 19.20 -5.40 20.00
C LEU A 84 19.84 -4.06 19.61
N PRO A 85 21.18 -3.95 19.70
CA PRO A 85 21.90 -2.74 19.34
C PRO A 85 21.86 -2.49 17.82
N GLY A 86 22.08 -1.24 17.41
CA GLY A 86 22.16 -0.86 16.00
C GLY A 86 21.13 0.19 15.59
N SER A 87 21.17 0.58 14.32
CA SER A 87 20.26 1.54 13.72
C SER A 87 18.86 0.95 13.47
N GLU A 88 17.88 1.80 13.14
CA GLU A 88 16.56 1.36 12.70
C GLU A 88 16.65 0.48 11.44
N LEU A 89 17.57 0.79 10.52
CA LEU A 89 17.82 -0.01 9.32
C LEU A 89 18.34 -1.42 9.68
N ASP A 90 19.18 -1.54 10.71
CA ASP A 90 19.65 -2.84 11.20
C ASP A 90 18.49 -3.66 11.79
N GLN A 91 17.65 -3.03 12.59
CA GLN A 91 16.45 -3.68 13.13
C GLN A 91 15.51 -4.12 12.01
N TYR A 92 15.31 -3.27 10.99
CA TYR A 92 14.48 -3.55 9.81
C TYR A 92 14.92 -4.85 9.11
N PHE A 93 16.21 -4.98 8.81
CA PHE A 93 16.72 -6.20 8.18
C PHE A 93 16.78 -7.40 9.13
N ARG A 94 16.98 -7.20 10.43
CA ARG A 94 16.88 -8.29 11.41
C ARG A 94 15.48 -8.84 11.52
N VAL A 95 14.46 -7.99 11.51
CA VAL A 95 13.06 -8.46 11.45
C VAL A 95 12.83 -9.32 10.22
N ALA A 96 13.28 -8.88 9.05
CA ALA A 96 13.05 -9.58 7.79
C ALA A 96 13.91 -10.83 7.65
N ARG A 97 15.22 -10.69 7.81
CA ARG A 97 16.24 -11.68 7.40
C ARG A 97 16.95 -12.37 8.56
N GLY A 98 16.64 -11.95 9.80
CA GLY A 98 17.32 -12.41 10.99
C GLY A 98 18.70 -11.78 11.23
N ARG A 99 19.21 -10.98 10.28
CA ARG A 99 20.51 -10.30 10.37
C ARG A 99 20.58 -9.07 9.48
N SER A 100 21.38 -8.10 9.87
CA SER A 100 21.79 -6.94 9.06
C SER A 100 23.23 -7.08 8.56
N ALA A 101 23.71 -6.09 7.81
CA ALA A 101 25.10 -6.03 7.38
C ALA A 101 26.05 -5.95 8.59
N GLY A 102 27.10 -6.77 8.61
CA GLY A 102 28.10 -6.78 9.71
C GLY A 102 27.67 -7.54 10.96
N ASP A 103 26.47 -8.08 11.05
CA ASP A 103 26.08 -8.92 12.19
C ASP A 103 26.89 -10.21 12.22
N SER A 104 27.58 -10.48 13.34
CA SER A 104 28.31 -11.73 13.58
C SER A 104 27.39 -12.87 14.02
N THR A 105 26.28 -12.54 14.69
CA THR A 105 25.24 -13.47 15.14
C THR A 105 23.89 -12.98 14.68
N GLY A 106 23.04 -13.89 14.21
CA GLY A 106 21.67 -13.59 13.79
C GLY A 106 20.62 -13.97 14.83
N VAL A 107 19.41 -13.49 14.63
CA VAL A 107 18.19 -13.98 15.28
C VAL A 107 17.37 -14.78 14.26
N ALA A 108 16.24 -15.36 14.66
CA ALA A 108 15.34 -16.00 13.72
C ALA A 108 14.81 -14.95 12.68
N ALA A 109 14.80 -15.30 11.41
CA ALA A 109 14.17 -14.48 10.37
C ALA A 109 12.64 -14.44 10.56
N GLY A 110 12.00 -13.39 10.07
CA GLY A 110 10.55 -13.31 10.03
C GLY A 110 9.93 -14.36 9.11
N GLU A 111 8.75 -14.82 9.47
CA GLU A 111 7.96 -15.64 8.55
C GLU A 111 7.59 -14.79 7.33
N MET A 112 7.68 -15.38 6.14
CA MET A 112 7.35 -14.70 4.89
C MET A 112 6.24 -15.48 4.18
N THR A 113 5.20 -14.77 3.71
CA THR A 113 4.10 -15.36 2.96
C THR A 113 3.67 -14.46 1.81
N LYS A 114 2.81 -14.96 0.94
CA LYS A 114 2.33 -14.22 -0.22
C LYS A 114 1.39 -13.08 0.19
N TRP A 115 1.56 -11.93 -0.47
CA TRP A 115 0.61 -10.85 -0.45
C TRP A 115 -0.61 -11.24 -1.28
N PHE A 116 -1.67 -11.70 -0.59
CA PHE A 116 -2.85 -12.28 -1.21
C PHE A 116 -2.48 -13.38 -2.23
N ASP A 117 -3.09 -13.40 -3.39
CA ASP A 117 -2.81 -14.39 -4.44
C ASP A 117 -1.72 -13.95 -5.44
N THR A 118 -0.87 -12.99 -5.06
CA THR A 118 0.22 -12.48 -5.89
C THR A 118 1.53 -13.24 -5.68
N ASN A 119 2.52 -12.98 -6.51
CA ASN A 119 3.90 -13.47 -6.31
C ASN A 119 4.72 -12.55 -5.39
N TYR A 120 4.18 -11.42 -4.96
CA TYR A 120 4.81 -10.56 -3.98
C TYR A 120 4.68 -11.17 -2.58
N HIS A 121 5.75 -11.09 -1.78
CA HIS A 121 5.78 -11.65 -0.43
C HIS A 121 6.01 -10.53 0.59
N TYR A 122 5.51 -10.74 1.80
CA TYR A 122 5.68 -9.83 2.92
C TYR A 122 6.12 -10.57 4.18
N ILE A 123 6.75 -9.86 5.10
CA ILE A 123 7.10 -10.36 6.44
C ILE A 123 5.87 -10.28 7.34
N VAL A 124 5.47 -11.42 7.87
CA VAL A 124 4.27 -11.56 8.70
C VAL A 124 4.46 -10.84 10.04
N PRO A 125 3.64 -9.84 10.39
CA PRO A 125 3.65 -9.23 11.72
C PRO A 125 3.39 -10.26 12.81
N GLU A 126 4.18 -10.21 13.89
CA GLU A 126 4.10 -11.15 15.01
C GLU A 126 3.41 -10.48 16.19
N PHE A 127 2.20 -10.91 16.54
CA PHE A 127 1.41 -10.33 17.62
C PHE A 127 1.42 -11.21 18.87
N THR A 128 1.22 -10.56 20.02
CA THR A 128 0.85 -11.17 21.31
C THR A 128 -0.27 -10.33 21.94
N ALA A 129 -0.91 -10.84 22.99
CA ALA A 129 -1.91 -10.08 23.76
C ALA A 129 -1.35 -8.75 24.29
N ASP A 130 -0.03 -8.69 24.55
CA ASP A 130 0.64 -7.50 25.10
C ASP A 130 1.24 -6.58 24.03
N THR A 131 1.05 -6.88 22.74
CA THR A 131 1.57 -6.03 21.65
C THR A 131 1.15 -4.57 21.86
N GLN A 132 2.14 -3.67 21.78
CA GLN A 132 1.97 -2.22 21.85
C GLN A 132 2.31 -1.59 20.51
N PHE A 133 1.68 -0.46 20.23
CA PHE A 133 1.93 0.34 19.03
C PHE A 133 2.37 1.74 19.44
N LYS A 134 3.34 2.30 18.71
CA LYS A 134 3.84 3.66 18.94
C LYS A 134 4.19 4.29 17.60
N LEU A 135 3.53 5.38 17.26
CA LEU A 135 3.72 6.06 15.97
C LEU A 135 5.20 6.46 15.73
N ASN A 136 5.69 6.07 14.54
CA ASN A 136 6.98 6.48 13.97
C ASN A 136 6.78 6.92 12.51
N PRO A 137 6.33 8.17 12.25
CA PRO A 137 5.94 8.62 10.92
C PRO A 137 7.12 9.18 10.10
N GLN A 138 8.34 9.30 10.66
CA GLN A 138 9.44 10.08 10.13
C GLN A 138 9.79 9.72 8.69
N ARG A 139 9.83 8.42 8.37
CA ARG A 139 10.15 7.96 7.02
C ARG A 139 9.10 8.41 6.01
N LEU A 140 7.81 8.29 6.35
CA LEU A 140 6.72 8.71 5.46
C LEU A 140 6.70 10.23 5.27
N VAL A 141 6.87 10.99 6.34
CA VAL A 141 6.95 12.47 6.30
C VAL A 141 8.15 12.94 5.47
N GLN A 142 9.31 12.29 5.62
CA GLN A 142 10.48 12.59 4.80
C GLN A 142 10.21 12.34 3.30
N GLN A 143 9.57 11.22 2.96
CA GLN A 143 9.21 10.92 1.58
C GLN A 143 8.18 11.92 1.01
N LEU A 144 7.23 12.39 1.80
CA LEU A 144 6.30 13.47 1.41
C LEU A 144 7.04 14.74 1.04
N THR A 145 8.00 15.14 1.89
CA THR A 145 8.83 16.34 1.62
C THR A 145 9.65 16.20 0.34
N GLN A 146 10.26 15.02 0.14
CA GLN A 146 11.03 14.71 -1.07
C GLN A 146 10.14 14.75 -2.34
N ALA A 147 8.95 14.14 -2.29
CA ALA A 147 8.03 14.12 -3.43
C ALA A 147 7.57 15.54 -3.82
N ARG A 148 7.22 16.37 -2.84
CA ARG A 148 6.87 17.78 -3.10
C ARG A 148 8.01 18.57 -3.72
N ALA A 149 9.25 18.30 -3.30
CA ALA A 149 10.43 18.93 -3.91
C ALA A 149 10.60 18.54 -5.38
N GLN A 150 10.06 17.40 -5.82
CA GLN A 150 10.00 16.99 -7.22
C GLN A 150 8.82 17.60 -7.99
N GLY A 151 7.99 18.43 -7.35
CA GLY A 151 6.86 19.12 -7.99
C GLY A 151 5.62 18.28 -8.23
N VAL A 152 5.53 17.07 -7.63
CA VAL A 152 4.35 16.20 -7.72
C VAL A 152 3.39 16.43 -6.54
N ASN A 153 2.12 16.08 -6.73
CA ASN A 153 1.11 16.14 -5.69
C ASN A 153 1.03 14.76 -4.97
N PRO A 154 1.61 14.63 -3.76
CA PRO A 154 1.76 13.34 -3.11
C PRO A 154 0.45 12.88 -2.46
N LYS A 155 0.11 11.63 -2.67
CA LYS A 155 -0.95 10.89 -1.97
C LYS A 155 -0.30 9.76 -1.17
N PRO A 156 -0.19 9.88 0.18
CA PRO A 156 0.33 8.82 1.02
C PRO A 156 -0.46 7.53 0.86
N VAL A 157 0.25 6.41 0.85
CA VAL A 157 -0.29 5.05 0.78
C VAL A 157 0.09 4.32 2.06
N ILE A 158 -0.89 3.82 2.78
CA ILE A 158 -0.71 3.04 4.01
C ILE A 158 -1.59 1.79 3.97
N ILE A 159 -1.13 0.72 4.60
CA ILE A 159 -1.99 -0.46 4.80
C ILE A 159 -3.03 -0.14 5.87
N GLY A 160 -4.27 -0.53 5.65
CA GLY A 160 -5.37 -0.29 6.58
C GLY A 160 -5.26 -1.14 7.86
N PRO A 161 -5.84 -0.66 8.96
CA PRO A 161 -5.68 -1.30 10.27
C PRO A 161 -6.23 -2.73 10.31
N VAL A 162 -7.30 -3.00 9.59
CA VAL A 162 -7.93 -4.32 9.61
C VAL A 162 -7.14 -5.31 8.75
N THR A 163 -6.71 -4.92 7.56
CA THR A 163 -5.79 -5.73 6.75
C THR A 163 -4.48 -5.98 7.50
N TYR A 164 -3.90 -4.98 8.15
CA TYR A 164 -2.67 -5.15 8.93
C TYR A 164 -2.80 -6.24 10.01
N LEU A 165 -3.90 -6.23 10.77
CA LEU A 165 -4.17 -7.29 11.75
C LEU A 165 -4.43 -8.64 11.08
N ALA A 166 -5.14 -8.67 9.95
CA ALA A 166 -5.44 -9.90 9.23
C ALA A 166 -4.16 -10.61 8.75
N LEU A 167 -3.19 -9.83 8.25
CA LEU A 167 -1.92 -10.32 7.72
C LEU A 167 -0.97 -10.86 8.79
N GLY A 168 -1.10 -10.45 10.04
CA GLY A 168 -0.24 -10.89 11.12
C GLY A 168 -0.73 -12.18 11.79
N LYS A 169 0.15 -12.76 12.62
CA LYS A 169 -0.11 -13.98 13.39
C LYS A 169 0.09 -13.74 14.89
N ALA A 170 -0.87 -14.16 15.70
CA ALA A 170 -0.68 -14.24 17.14
C ALA A 170 0.29 -15.39 17.47
N LYS A 171 1.28 -15.12 18.31
CA LYS A 171 2.28 -16.10 18.76
C LYS A 171 1.90 -16.77 20.08
N ASP A 172 0.88 -16.25 20.75
CA ASP A 172 0.37 -16.68 22.05
C ASP A 172 -1.10 -17.13 22.00
N GLU A 173 -1.62 -17.44 20.81
CA GLU A 173 -3.00 -17.84 20.56
C GLU A 173 -4.06 -16.78 20.95
N SER A 174 -3.66 -15.52 21.23
CA SER A 174 -4.57 -14.42 21.54
C SER A 174 -5.39 -14.01 20.33
N ASN A 175 -6.58 -13.42 20.58
CA ASN A 175 -7.38 -12.83 19.50
C ASN A 175 -6.74 -11.51 19.03
N LYS A 176 -6.14 -11.53 17.84
CA LYS A 176 -5.49 -10.34 17.26
C LYS A 176 -6.46 -9.18 16.99
N LEU A 177 -7.76 -9.40 16.81
CA LEU A 177 -8.74 -8.32 16.69
C LEU A 177 -8.86 -7.49 17.98
N ALA A 178 -8.56 -8.04 19.16
CA ALA A 178 -8.49 -7.29 20.40
C ALA A 178 -7.43 -6.18 20.38
N LEU A 179 -6.43 -6.28 19.53
CA LEU A 179 -5.40 -5.24 19.36
C LEU A 179 -5.92 -4.00 18.65
N LEU A 180 -7.09 -4.07 18.00
CA LEU A 180 -7.66 -2.94 17.26
C LEU A 180 -7.84 -1.70 18.16
N GLU A 181 -8.24 -1.90 19.40
CA GLU A 181 -8.42 -0.82 20.39
C GLU A 181 -7.13 -0.02 20.63
N ARG A 182 -5.96 -0.70 20.64
CA ARG A 182 -4.65 -0.05 20.81
C ARG A 182 -4.09 0.48 19.50
N LEU A 183 -4.45 -0.12 18.39
CA LEU A 183 -3.96 0.20 17.05
C LEU A 183 -4.60 1.48 16.50
N LEU A 184 -5.92 1.64 16.65
CA LEU A 184 -6.67 2.76 16.06
C LEU A 184 -6.22 4.14 16.54
N PRO A 185 -5.88 4.38 17.82
CA PRO A 185 -5.32 5.66 18.25
C PRO A 185 -4.03 6.02 17.51
N VAL A 186 -3.19 5.03 17.17
CA VAL A 186 -1.93 5.25 16.43
C VAL A 186 -2.21 5.59 14.96
N TYR A 187 -3.20 4.94 14.34
CA TYR A 187 -3.68 5.34 13.00
C TYR A 187 -4.27 6.75 12.99
N ALA A 188 -5.05 7.11 13.98
CA ALA A 188 -5.59 8.47 14.11
C ALA A 188 -4.46 9.51 14.22
N GLN A 189 -3.44 9.25 15.05
CA GLN A 189 -2.25 10.10 15.16
C GLN A 189 -1.49 10.19 13.84
N LEU A 190 -1.34 9.08 13.08
CA LEU A 190 -0.71 9.07 11.77
C LEU A 190 -1.47 9.96 10.79
N LEU A 191 -2.79 9.79 10.69
CA LEU A 191 -3.64 10.59 9.79
C LEU A 191 -3.63 12.08 10.17
N ASP A 192 -3.64 12.41 11.46
CA ASP A 192 -3.54 13.80 11.95
C ASP A 192 -2.14 14.40 11.65
N THR A 193 -1.08 13.60 11.75
CA THR A 193 0.27 14.01 11.35
C THR A 193 0.31 14.33 9.86
N LEU A 194 -0.26 13.48 9.01
CA LEU A 194 -0.34 13.71 7.57
C LEU A 194 -1.18 14.96 7.24
N ALA A 195 -2.26 15.20 7.97
CA ALA A 195 -3.06 16.41 7.84
C ALA A 195 -2.26 17.68 8.21
N ALA A 196 -1.46 17.61 9.28
CA ALA A 196 -0.58 18.71 9.69
C ALA A 196 0.50 19.00 8.65
N GLU A 197 0.96 17.99 7.92
CA GLU A 197 1.84 18.12 6.76
C GLU A 197 1.12 18.64 5.49
N GLY A 198 -0.18 19.00 5.58
CA GLY A 198 -0.95 19.53 4.46
C GLY A 198 -1.36 18.50 3.41
N VAL A 199 -1.45 17.22 3.80
CA VAL A 199 -1.99 16.16 2.94
C VAL A 199 -3.51 16.27 2.91
N GLU A 200 -4.09 16.26 1.72
CA GLU A 200 -5.54 16.27 1.53
C GLU A 200 -6.12 14.84 1.50
N TRP A 201 -5.52 13.95 0.71
CA TRP A 201 -5.97 12.57 0.51
C TRP A 201 -4.93 11.56 0.96
N VAL A 202 -5.39 10.55 1.68
CA VAL A 202 -4.59 9.36 2.06
C VAL A 202 -5.27 8.12 1.50
N GLN A 203 -4.52 7.31 0.77
CA GLN A 203 -4.95 5.97 0.35
C GLN A 203 -4.71 5.01 1.51
N VAL A 204 -5.78 4.32 1.92
CA VAL A 204 -5.75 3.27 2.95
C VAL A 204 -6.12 1.95 2.30
N ASP A 205 -5.16 1.04 2.21
CA ASP A 205 -5.29 -0.23 1.51
C ASP A 205 -5.93 -1.30 2.41
N GLU A 206 -7.15 -1.68 2.07
CA GLU A 206 -7.90 -2.78 2.72
C GLU A 206 -8.28 -3.89 1.72
N PRO A 207 -7.31 -4.54 1.09
CA PRO A 207 -7.62 -5.63 0.16
C PRO A 207 -8.27 -6.85 0.84
N ILE A 208 -8.31 -6.94 2.16
CA ILE A 208 -9.12 -7.96 2.86
C ILE A 208 -10.60 -7.92 2.46
N LEU A 209 -11.10 -6.77 1.97
CA LEU A 209 -12.47 -6.61 1.50
C LEU A 209 -12.85 -7.48 0.29
N VAL A 210 -11.89 -8.05 -0.44
CA VAL A 210 -12.17 -9.02 -1.52
C VAL A 210 -12.19 -10.48 -1.03
N THR A 211 -12.03 -10.70 0.27
CA THR A 211 -12.08 -12.04 0.88
C THR A 211 -13.41 -12.27 1.59
N GLU A 212 -13.71 -13.52 1.92
CA GLU A 212 -14.83 -13.83 2.81
C GLU A 212 -14.52 -13.31 4.22
N LEU A 213 -15.41 -12.47 4.76
CA LEU A 213 -15.29 -11.90 6.10
C LEU A 213 -16.41 -12.42 7.00
N ASP A 214 -16.05 -12.97 8.13
CA ASP A 214 -17.02 -13.26 9.19
C ASP A 214 -17.51 -11.96 9.87
N ALA A 215 -18.47 -12.10 10.79
CA ALA A 215 -19.08 -10.97 11.47
C ALA A 215 -18.08 -10.16 12.31
N ASP A 216 -17.06 -10.79 12.88
CA ASP A 216 -16.07 -10.12 13.72
C ASP A 216 -15.16 -9.21 12.87
N TRP A 217 -14.72 -9.68 11.69
CA TRP A 217 -13.93 -8.86 10.76
C TRP A 217 -14.73 -7.73 10.13
N GLN A 218 -16.01 -7.98 9.79
CA GLN A 218 -16.92 -6.92 9.31
C GLN A 218 -17.15 -5.87 10.41
N HIS A 219 -17.34 -6.29 11.66
CA HIS A 219 -17.46 -5.39 12.80
C HIS A 219 -16.18 -4.57 13.02
N ALA A 220 -15.01 -5.21 12.89
CA ALA A 220 -13.71 -4.54 13.01
C ALA A 220 -13.54 -3.42 11.96
N LEU A 221 -13.92 -3.66 10.70
CA LEU A 221 -13.92 -2.62 9.65
C LEU A 221 -14.86 -1.46 10.00
N ASN A 222 -16.09 -1.75 10.42
CA ASN A 222 -17.04 -0.71 10.85
C ASN A 222 -16.46 0.11 12.00
N THR A 223 -15.96 -0.53 13.05
CA THR A 223 -15.38 0.13 14.22
C THR A 223 -14.20 1.01 13.83
N ALA A 224 -13.26 0.48 13.03
CA ALA A 224 -12.07 1.19 12.60
C ALA A 224 -12.43 2.49 11.87
N TYR A 225 -13.24 2.41 10.82
CA TYR A 225 -13.52 3.59 10.00
C TYR A 225 -14.48 4.57 10.66
N HIS A 226 -15.37 4.12 11.58
CA HIS A 226 -16.15 5.03 12.39
C HIS A 226 -15.30 5.83 13.40
N GLN A 227 -14.22 5.28 13.93
CA GLN A 227 -13.26 6.03 14.74
C GLN A 227 -12.41 6.98 13.90
N LEU A 228 -11.93 6.53 12.73
CA LEU A 228 -11.05 7.33 11.87
C LEU A 228 -11.78 8.44 11.09
N LYS A 229 -13.12 8.43 11.05
CA LYS A 229 -13.90 9.46 10.31
C LYS A 229 -13.69 10.89 10.78
N SER A 230 -13.20 11.08 12.02
CA SER A 230 -12.93 12.41 12.61
C SER A 230 -11.58 12.99 12.20
N CYS A 231 -10.71 12.21 11.57
CA CYS A 231 -9.42 12.67 11.06
C CYS A 231 -9.60 13.71 9.94
N LYS A 232 -8.68 14.65 9.86
CA LYS A 232 -8.80 15.82 8.97
C LYS A 232 -8.47 15.54 7.51
N VAL A 233 -7.88 14.38 7.20
CA VAL A 233 -7.60 13.95 5.83
C VAL A 233 -8.79 13.27 5.20
N LYS A 234 -8.89 13.31 3.89
CA LYS A 234 -9.84 12.50 3.12
C LYS A 234 -9.25 11.11 2.90
N ILE A 235 -9.97 10.07 3.33
CA ILE A 235 -9.54 8.68 3.13
C ILE A 235 -10.11 8.18 1.80
N LEU A 236 -9.20 7.72 0.91
CA LEU A 236 -9.53 6.85 -0.22
C LEU A 236 -9.28 5.41 0.25
N LEU A 237 -10.34 4.69 0.59
CA LEU A 237 -10.29 3.27 0.91
C LEU A 237 -10.02 2.48 -0.36
N ALA A 238 -8.91 1.74 -0.44
CA ALA A 238 -8.56 0.99 -1.64
C ALA A 238 -8.68 -0.52 -1.39
N SER A 239 -9.51 -1.15 -2.22
CA SER A 239 -9.65 -2.60 -2.32
C SER A 239 -9.33 -3.04 -3.73
N TYR A 240 -8.63 -4.16 -3.87
CA TYR A 240 -8.13 -4.64 -5.17
C TYR A 240 -7.86 -6.16 -5.11
N PHE A 241 -7.53 -6.74 -6.27
CA PHE A 241 -7.31 -8.16 -6.56
C PHE A 241 -8.58 -8.98 -6.80
N GLY A 242 -9.74 -8.35 -6.80
CA GLY A 242 -11.00 -9.02 -7.09
C GLY A 242 -12.22 -8.17 -6.76
N PRO A 243 -13.42 -8.69 -7.02
CA PRO A 243 -14.67 -8.03 -6.69
C PRO A 243 -14.92 -8.05 -5.18
N LEU A 244 -15.72 -7.10 -4.70
CA LEU A 244 -16.08 -6.98 -3.27
C LEU A 244 -17.07 -8.06 -2.79
N LEU A 245 -17.72 -8.77 -3.70
CA LEU A 245 -18.70 -9.82 -3.40
C LEU A 245 -19.73 -9.38 -2.33
N ASP A 246 -19.85 -10.14 -1.25
CA ASP A 246 -20.78 -9.85 -0.14
C ASP A 246 -20.39 -8.62 0.69
N ASN A 247 -19.12 -8.18 0.60
CA ASN A 247 -18.63 -7.00 1.31
C ASN A 247 -18.99 -5.67 0.61
N LYS A 248 -19.66 -5.71 -0.53
CA LYS A 248 -19.98 -4.53 -1.34
C LYS A 248 -20.77 -3.47 -0.57
N TYR A 249 -21.83 -3.90 0.14
CA TYR A 249 -22.63 -3.01 0.98
C TYR A 249 -21.81 -2.41 2.13
N LEU A 250 -20.99 -3.23 2.80
CA LEU A 250 -20.09 -2.79 3.86
C LEU A 250 -19.13 -1.72 3.32
N ALA A 251 -18.38 -2.00 2.28
CA ALA A 251 -17.40 -1.09 1.70
C ALA A 251 -18.01 0.24 1.24
N ALA A 252 -19.18 0.19 0.58
CA ALA A 252 -19.89 1.38 0.12
C ALA A 252 -20.31 2.30 1.29
N ASN A 253 -20.62 1.74 2.46
CA ASN A 253 -21.17 2.48 3.59
C ASN A 253 -20.14 2.83 4.69
N LEU A 254 -18.89 2.34 4.63
CA LEU A 254 -17.84 2.80 5.54
C LEU A 254 -17.68 4.32 5.44
N PRO A 255 -17.51 5.05 6.55
CA PRO A 255 -17.48 6.52 6.56
C PRO A 255 -16.13 7.08 6.07
N VAL A 256 -15.83 6.87 4.79
CA VAL A 256 -14.65 7.35 4.08
C VAL A 256 -15.05 8.29 2.95
N ALA A 257 -14.12 9.12 2.46
CA ALA A 257 -14.38 10.10 1.41
C ALA A 257 -14.42 9.50 0.00
N GLY A 258 -13.75 8.38 -0.22
CA GLY A 258 -13.72 7.68 -1.49
C GLY A 258 -13.49 6.19 -1.35
N LEU A 259 -13.84 5.45 -2.37
CA LEU A 259 -13.62 4.01 -2.49
C LEU A 259 -12.96 3.74 -3.84
N HIS A 260 -11.85 2.99 -3.83
CA HIS A 260 -11.22 2.42 -5.02
C HIS A 260 -11.53 0.94 -5.12
N VAL A 261 -11.89 0.48 -6.32
CA VAL A 261 -12.15 -0.94 -6.63
C VAL A 261 -11.50 -1.35 -7.95
N ASP A 262 -11.12 -2.60 -8.03
CA ASP A 262 -10.66 -3.25 -9.26
C ASP A 262 -11.85 -3.47 -10.21
N ALA A 263 -11.86 -2.77 -11.33
CA ALA A 263 -12.90 -2.84 -12.34
C ALA A 263 -12.50 -3.67 -13.58
N THR A 264 -11.39 -4.39 -13.51
CA THR A 264 -10.90 -5.21 -14.64
C THR A 264 -11.60 -6.56 -14.75
N HIS A 265 -12.35 -6.99 -13.73
CA HIS A 265 -12.98 -8.31 -13.67
C HIS A 265 -14.46 -8.31 -14.06
N ASP A 266 -15.28 -7.47 -13.43
CA ASP A 266 -16.74 -7.47 -13.64
C ASP A 266 -17.33 -6.05 -13.63
N GLN A 267 -17.70 -5.59 -14.81
CA GLN A 267 -18.36 -4.29 -14.98
C GLN A 267 -19.77 -4.25 -14.34
N GLY A 268 -20.47 -5.39 -14.26
CA GLY A 268 -21.77 -5.50 -13.60
C GLY A 268 -21.68 -5.28 -12.11
N ASP A 269 -20.59 -5.73 -11.48
CA ASP A 269 -20.30 -5.52 -10.07
C ASP A 269 -20.11 -4.02 -9.76
N VAL A 270 -19.42 -3.30 -10.64
CA VAL A 270 -19.23 -1.84 -10.54
C VAL A 270 -20.56 -1.09 -10.62
N GLN A 271 -21.47 -1.49 -11.52
CA GLN A 271 -22.79 -0.86 -11.65
C GLN A 271 -23.63 -1.04 -10.38
N GLN A 272 -23.59 -2.21 -9.76
CA GLN A 272 -24.25 -2.46 -8.48
C GLN A 272 -23.65 -1.58 -7.37
N LEU A 273 -22.32 -1.49 -7.31
CA LEU A 273 -21.62 -0.65 -6.32
C LEU A 273 -22.00 0.83 -6.47
N ILE A 274 -22.09 1.35 -7.70
CA ILE A 274 -22.51 2.74 -7.95
C ILE A 274 -23.93 3.00 -7.39
N GLY A 275 -24.81 1.99 -7.45
CA GLY A 275 -26.15 2.08 -6.88
C GLY A 275 -26.18 2.15 -5.35
N LEU A 276 -25.17 1.62 -4.68
CA LEU A 276 -25.01 1.59 -3.22
C LEU A 276 -24.21 2.79 -2.68
N LEU A 277 -23.37 3.40 -3.52
CA LEU A 277 -22.41 4.41 -3.10
C LEU A 277 -23.09 5.73 -2.75
N PRO A 278 -22.90 6.29 -1.54
CA PRO A 278 -23.40 7.61 -1.18
C PRO A 278 -22.97 8.71 -2.15
N ALA A 279 -23.86 9.67 -2.43
CA ALA A 279 -23.66 10.70 -3.46
C ALA A 279 -22.46 11.64 -3.20
N HIS A 280 -21.94 11.69 -1.99
CA HIS A 280 -20.79 12.53 -1.62
C HIS A 280 -19.44 11.82 -1.78
N LYS A 281 -19.44 10.50 -2.05
CA LYS A 281 -18.19 9.72 -2.14
C LYS A 281 -17.62 9.74 -3.55
N VAL A 282 -16.29 9.81 -3.60
CA VAL A 282 -15.52 9.53 -4.81
C VAL A 282 -15.52 8.03 -5.09
N LEU A 283 -15.65 7.66 -6.35
CA LEU A 283 -15.42 6.31 -6.84
C LEU A 283 -14.19 6.31 -7.74
N SER A 284 -13.16 5.62 -7.29
CA SER A 284 -11.96 5.38 -8.10
C SER A 284 -12.06 3.99 -8.73
N LEU A 285 -11.98 3.94 -10.05
CA LEU A 285 -12.05 2.70 -10.81
C LEU A 285 -10.67 2.29 -11.33
N GLY A 286 -10.28 1.08 -10.99
CA GLY A 286 -9.09 0.42 -11.50
C GLY A 286 -9.36 -0.18 -12.88
N VAL A 287 -9.06 0.57 -13.93
CA VAL A 287 -9.45 0.20 -15.31
C VAL A 287 -8.29 -0.35 -16.15
N ILE A 288 -7.06 -0.22 -15.67
CA ILE A 288 -5.85 -0.77 -16.28
C ILE A 288 -5.31 -1.86 -15.37
N SER A 289 -5.05 -3.07 -15.90
CA SER A 289 -4.52 -4.14 -15.06
C SER A 289 -3.14 -3.79 -14.49
N GLY A 290 -3.03 -3.76 -13.15
CA GLY A 290 -1.76 -3.62 -12.43
C GLY A 290 -1.06 -4.96 -12.15
N ARG A 291 -1.63 -6.10 -12.59
CA ARG A 291 -1.13 -7.46 -12.31
C ARG A 291 -0.49 -8.17 -13.49
N ASN A 292 -0.67 -7.63 -14.69
CA ASN A 292 -0.12 -8.22 -15.90
C ASN A 292 0.33 -7.12 -16.87
N ILE A 293 1.01 -7.53 -17.95
CA ILE A 293 1.61 -6.64 -18.94
C ILE A 293 0.76 -6.53 -20.23
N TRP A 294 -0.44 -7.14 -20.24
CA TRP A 294 -1.26 -7.14 -21.44
C TRP A 294 -1.81 -5.75 -21.74
N LYS A 295 -1.72 -5.38 -23.01
CA LYS A 295 -2.19 -4.10 -23.52
C LYS A 295 -3.70 -4.00 -23.36
N THR A 296 -4.16 -2.97 -22.66
CA THR A 296 -5.59 -2.69 -22.48
C THR A 296 -6.23 -2.19 -23.77
N ASP A 297 -7.40 -2.70 -24.11
CA ASP A 297 -8.24 -2.12 -25.16
C ASP A 297 -8.81 -0.77 -24.67
N LEU A 298 -8.10 0.31 -25.01
CA LEU A 298 -8.45 1.65 -24.58
C LEU A 298 -9.78 2.13 -25.18
N SER A 299 -10.12 1.70 -26.40
CA SER A 299 -11.38 2.10 -27.04
C SER A 299 -12.57 1.51 -26.31
N ALA A 300 -12.55 0.18 -26.08
CA ALA A 300 -13.61 -0.48 -25.32
C ALA A 300 -13.69 0.04 -23.86
N THR A 301 -12.56 0.36 -23.26
CA THR A 301 -12.52 0.94 -21.90
C THR A 301 -13.16 2.33 -21.87
N LEU A 302 -12.88 3.18 -22.85
CA LEU A 302 -13.47 4.53 -22.95
C LEU A 302 -14.97 4.46 -23.21
N ASP A 303 -15.43 3.61 -24.14
CA ASP A 303 -16.87 3.42 -24.44
C ASP A 303 -17.64 3.03 -23.16
N TRP A 304 -17.04 2.25 -22.28
CA TRP A 304 -17.62 1.89 -20.98
C TRP A 304 -17.57 3.02 -19.96
N LEU A 305 -16.49 3.82 -19.94
CA LEU A 305 -16.28 4.88 -18.96
C LEU A 305 -17.08 6.15 -19.26
N GLU A 306 -17.35 6.48 -20.52
CA GLU A 306 -18.04 7.72 -20.89
C GLU A 306 -19.40 7.87 -20.18
N PRO A 307 -20.33 6.87 -20.18
CA PRO A 307 -21.59 6.98 -19.46
C PRO A 307 -21.42 7.11 -17.94
N LEU A 308 -20.35 6.53 -17.38
CA LEU A 308 -20.02 6.64 -15.96
C LEU A 308 -19.50 8.03 -15.61
N ALA A 309 -18.69 8.63 -16.49
CA ALA A 309 -18.19 10.00 -16.34
C ALA A 309 -19.35 11.02 -16.38
N GLU A 310 -20.33 10.84 -17.27
CA GLU A 310 -21.53 11.67 -17.30
C GLU A 310 -22.35 11.56 -15.99
N ARG A 311 -22.48 10.34 -15.44
CA ARG A 311 -23.25 10.05 -14.23
C ARG A 311 -22.56 10.52 -12.95
N LEU A 312 -21.26 10.30 -12.83
CA LEU A 312 -20.49 10.52 -11.60
C LEU A 312 -19.81 11.90 -11.58
N GLY A 313 -19.53 12.49 -12.76
CA GLY A 313 -18.83 13.77 -12.86
C GLY A 313 -17.48 13.76 -12.16
N GLU A 314 -17.23 14.75 -11.33
CA GLU A 314 -15.97 14.91 -10.57
C GLU A 314 -15.72 13.81 -9.52
N ARG A 315 -16.72 13.00 -9.22
CA ARG A 315 -16.58 11.87 -8.30
C ARG A 315 -15.93 10.65 -8.94
N LEU A 316 -15.80 10.61 -10.27
CA LEU A 316 -15.10 9.54 -10.97
C LEU A 316 -13.59 9.83 -10.96
N TRP A 317 -12.83 8.90 -10.39
CA TRP A 317 -11.37 8.86 -10.48
C TRP A 317 -10.94 7.60 -11.23
N LEU A 318 -9.79 7.67 -11.91
CA LEU A 318 -9.25 6.55 -12.67
C LEU A 318 -7.86 6.17 -12.18
N ALA A 319 -7.62 4.87 -12.10
CA ALA A 319 -6.34 4.31 -11.65
C ALA A 319 -6.07 2.94 -12.30
N PRO A 320 -4.87 2.36 -12.13
CA PRO A 320 -4.67 0.93 -12.29
C PRO A 320 -5.50 0.12 -11.29
N SER A 321 -5.76 -1.15 -11.60
CA SER A 321 -6.60 -2.04 -10.77
C SER A 321 -6.02 -2.30 -9.37
N CYS A 322 -4.70 -2.21 -9.24
CA CYS A 322 -3.95 -2.30 -7.98
C CYS A 322 -2.62 -1.53 -8.12
N SER A 323 -1.75 -1.58 -7.11
CA SER A 323 -0.39 -1.07 -7.22
C SER A 323 0.33 -1.68 -8.42
N LEU A 324 1.06 -0.86 -9.18
CA LEU A 324 1.93 -1.32 -10.28
C LEU A 324 3.18 -2.07 -9.77
N LEU A 325 3.30 -2.31 -8.46
CA LEU A 325 4.35 -3.12 -7.85
C LEU A 325 4.50 -4.51 -8.50
N HIS A 326 3.42 -5.03 -9.10
CA HIS A 326 3.34 -6.38 -9.65
C HIS A 326 3.77 -6.48 -11.12
N VAL A 327 4.11 -5.36 -11.76
CA VAL A 327 4.53 -5.29 -13.15
C VAL A 327 5.93 -4.65 -13.26
N PRO A 328 6.70 -4.87 -14.35
CA PRO A 328 7.97 -4.19 -14.55
C PRO A 328 7.77 -2.68 -14.77
N VAL A 329 8.82 -1.90 -14.49
CA VAL A 329 8.81 -0.45 -14.73
C VAL A 329 8.65 -0.16 -16.22
N ASP A 330 9.35 -0.93 -17.06
CA ASP A 330 9.33 -0.79 -18.51
C ASP A 330 9.64 -2.15 -19.16
N LEU A 331 8.87 -2.51 -20.19
CA LEU A 331 9.10 -3.73 -20.97
C LEU A 331 10.36 -3.65 -21.83
N ASP A 332 10.86 -2.47 -22.16
CA ASP A 332 12.09 -2.31 -22.94
C ASP A 332 13.32 -2.86 -22.23
N SER A 333 13.31 -2.84 -20.90
CA SER A 333 14.34 -3.42 -20.05
C SER A 333 14.27 -4.96 -19.96
N GLU A 334 13.18 -5.59 -20.42
CA GLU A 334 12.98 -7.04 -20.40
C GLU A 334 13.47 -7.67 -21.71
N GLU A 335 14.80 -7.80 -21.85
CA GLU A 335 15.46 -8.26 -23.09
C GLU A 335 15.15 -9.71 -23.49
N LYS A 336 14.68 -10.53 -22.54
CA LYS A 336 14.40 -11.97 -22.74
C LYS A 336 12.95 -12.28 -23.05
N LEU A 337 12.07 -11.28 -23.13
CA LEU A 337 10.68 -11.46 -23.54
C LEU A 337 10.61 -11.80 -25.03
N ASP A 338 9.69 -12.72 -25.36
CA ASP A 338 9.35 -13.00 -26.74
C ASP A 338 8.86 -11.71 -27.43
N PRO A 339 9.37 -11.39 -28.63
CA PRO A 339 8.95 -10.21 -29.37
C PRO A 339 7.44 -10.11 -29.61
N GLU A 340 6.72 -11.24 -29.75
CA GLU A 340 5.27 -11.25 -29.92
C GLU A 340 4.54 -10.82 -28.62
N VAL A 341 5.15 -11.08 -27.45
CA VAL A 341 4.60 -10.66 -26.15
C VAL A 341 4.90 -9.19 -25.87
N LYS A 342 6.01 -8.67 -26.43
CA LYS A 342 6.48 -7.30 -26.19
C LYS A 342 5.72 -6.26 -27.04
N ASN A 343 5.15 -6.65 -28.19
CA ASN A 343 4.43 -5.79 -29.13
C ASN A 343 2.92 -5.78 -28.87
#